data_eb00e00c293ea20d859ddd9599017d57
#
_entry.id   eb00e00c293ea20d859ddd9599017d57
#
_cell.length_a   1.000
_cell.length_b   1.000
_cell.length_c   1.000
_cell.angle_alpha   90.00
_cell.angle_beta   90.00
_cell.angle_gamma   90.00
#
_symmetry.space_group_name_H-M   'P 1'
#
loop_
_entity.id
_entity.type
_entity.pdbx_description
1 polymer ?
#
loop_
_entity_poly.entity_id
_entity_poly.type
_entity_poly.pdbx_seq_one_letter_code
_entity_poly.pdbx_strand_id
1 'polypeptide(L)'
;MTSLRSLAASLLLLLPLSALAQAPAQITVAQPPGTPVAPLPPPDPVADELARRVIDIQGGPSWEKARFLSFTFNLERNGQPAAVFPQQWDRLMGDYRVSGNDPKGVPFVVVENVITKVGKAWQNGVPVTDPAALQTLLTLGYRRFINDTYWLLMPLKMLDPGVHRTAMGERTDGCGHKWDVVKVIFDQGPDVPTDVYWAWINHDTGIVEEWDMKLAGTPADERPVEVFFHDFKRANGVLISTRREVRGKNQTVRIDDLKILPEVPKGTFDR
;
A
#
# COMPACT_ATOMS: atom_id res chain seq x y z
N MET A 1 -21.81 -28.68 30.26
CA MET A 1 -21.78 -28.60 28.78
C MET A 1 -21.63 -27.14 28.40
N THR A 2 -20.39 -26.66 28.37
CA THR A 2 -20.02 -25.28 28.11
C THR A 2 -19.38 -25.23 26.72
N SER A 3 -20.08 -24.63 25.76
CA SER A 3 -19.60 -24.50 24.39
C SER A 3 -18.50 -23.44 24.35
N LEU A 4 -17.28 -23.83 24.01
CA LEU A 4 -16.22 -22.94 23.60
C LEU A 4 -16.62 -22.31 22.24
N ARG A 5 -17.03 -21.05 22.25
CA ARG A 5 -17.07 -20.23 21.03
C ARG A 5 -15.67 -19.85 20.68
N SER A 6 -15.20 -20.40 19.58
CA SER A 6 -13.96 -20.05 18.91
C SER A 6 -14.01 -18.55 18.52
N LEU A 7 -13.22 -17.73 19.20
CA LEU A 7 -12.89 -16.38 18.75
C LEU A 7 -11.84 -16.52 17.63
N ALA A 8 -12.33 -16.63 16.41
CA ALA A 8 -11.49 -16.36 15.23
C ALA A 8 -11.24 -14.85 15.21
N ALA A 9 -10.16 -14.42 15.86
CA ALA A 9 -9.68 -13.05 15.77
C ALA A 9 -9.17 -12.84 14.35
N SER A 10 -9.91 -12.08 13.54
CA SER A 10 -9.51 -11.64 12.20
C SER A 10 -8.20 -10.86 12.26
N LEU A 11 -7.13 -11.52 11.86
CA LEU A 11 -5.75 -11.02 11.85
C LEU A 11 -5.47 -10.44 10.46
N LEU A 12 -6.12 -9.34 10.16
CA LEU A 12 -6.08 -8.76 8.83
C LEU A 12 -5.63 -7.32 8.93
N LEU A 13 -4.43 -7.07 8.64
CA LEU A 13 -3.96 -5.80 8.07
C LEU A 13 -2.48 -5.57 8.15
N LEU A 14 -1.85 -6.32 8.93
CA LEU A 14 -0.41 -6.38 8.97
C LEU A 14 -0.17 -7.75 9.54
N LEU A 15 0.22 -8.65 8.69
CA LEU A 15 0.76 -9.91 9.15
C LEU A 15 1.58 -9.61 10.42
N PRO A 16 1.36 -10.32 11.52
CA PRO A 16 2.22 -10.14 12.67
C PRO A 16 3.65 -10.24 12.18
N LEU A 17 4.54 -9.39 12.67
CA LEU A 17 5.97 -9.48 12.36
C LEU A 17 6.50 -10.92 12.46
N SER A 18 5.88 -11.74 13.31
CA SER A 18 6.16 -13.17 13.46
C SER A 18 5.78 -14.03 12.24
N ALA A 19 4.83 -13.63 11.40
CA ALA A 19 4.53 -14.36 10.16
C ALA A 19 5.53 -14.04 9.04
N LEU A 20 6.24 -12.91 9.12
CA LEU A 20 7.36 -12.59 8.25
C LEU A 20 8.63 -13.40 8.61
N ALA A 21 8.72 -13.94 9.82
CA ALA A 21 9.86 -14.72 10.27
C ALA A 21 9.84 -16.21 9.80
N GLN A 22 8.74 -16.68 9.23
CA GLN A 22 8.57 -18.09 8.88
C GLN A 22 8.46 -18.38 7.39
N ALA A 23 9.01 -17.57 6.51
CA ALA A 23 9.01 -18.00 5.12
C ALA A 23 10.27 -17.60 4.38
N PRO A 24 11.10 -18.58 4.01
CA PRO A 24 11.64 -18.61 2.68
C PRO A 24 10.63 -19.35 1.78
N ALA A 25 9.40 -19.05 1.80
CA ALA A 25 8.44 -19.58 0.86
C ALA A 25 7.62 -18.40 0.39
N GLN A 26 7.70 -18.19 -0.89
CA GLN A 26 6.65 -17.59 -1.66
C GLN A 26 5.32 -17.79 -0.89
N ILE A 27 4.74 -16.71 -0.33
CA ILE A 27 3.31 -16.70 -0.20
C ILE A 27 2.80 -16.41 -1.62
N THR A 28 3.07 -17.35 -2.50
CA THR A 28 2.09 -17.75 -3.45
C THR A 28 1.02 -18.38 -2.57
N VAL A 29 -0.04 -17.67 -2.25
CA VAL A 29 -1.30 -18.34 -2.10
C VAL A 29 -1.56 -18.84 -3.52
N ALA A 30 -0.97 -20.00 -3.84
CA ALA A 30 -1.30 -20.71 -5.05
C ALA A 30 -2.81 -20.89 -4.94
N GLN A 31 -3.54 -20.25 -5.81
CA GLN A 31 -4.94 -20.62 -6.02
C GLN A 31 -4.94 -22.14 -6.20
N PRO A 32 -5.82 -22.86 -5.51
CA PRO A 32 -5.96 -24.28 -5.75
C PRO A 32 -6.06 -24.50 -7.25
N PRO A 33 -5.33 -25.47 -7.84
CA PRO A 33 -5.41 -25.73 -9.26
C PRO A 33 -6.86 -25.92 -9.66
N GLY A 34 -7.38 -25.08 -10.56
CA GLY A 34 -8.75 -25.19 -11.06
C GLY A 34 -9.77 -24.21 -10.46
N THR A 35 -9.39 -23.27 -9.59
CA THR A 35 -10.31 -22.19 -9.22
C THR A 35 -10.51 -21.30 -10.46
N PRO A 36 -11.75 -21.14 -10.98
CA PRO A 36 -11.98 -20.24 -12.10
C PRO A 36 -11.55 -18.83 -11.73
N VAL A 37 -10.61 -18.29 -12.48
CA VAL A 37 -10.22 -16.90 -12.39
C VAL A 37 -11.43 -16.07 -12.85
N ALA A 38 -11.99 -15.23 -11.99
CA ALA A 38 -13.08 -14.36 -12.40
C ALA A 38 -12.60 -13.46 -13.56
N PRO A 39 -13.38 -13.34 -14.64
CA PRO A 39 -12.98 -12.49 -15.75
C PRO A 39 -12.79 -11.05 -15.25
N LEU A 40 -11.78 -10.37 -15.81
CA LEU A 40 -11.58 -8.95 -15.54
C LEU A 40 -12.79 -8.16 -16.03
N PRO A 41 -13.21 -7.12 -15.31
CA PRO A 41 -14.33 -6.28 -15.75
C PRO A 41 -13.98 -5.58 -17.07
N PRO A 42 -14.97 -5.33 -17.92
CA PRO A 42 -14.75 -4.49 -19.10
C PRO A 42 -14.35 -3.07 -18.67
N PRO A 43 -13.73 -2.28 -19.57
CA PRO A 43 -13.46 -0.87 -19.33
C PRO A 43 -14.74 -0.12 -18.91
N ASP A 44 -14.66 0.70 -17.89
CA ASP A 44 -15.75 1.50 -17.36
C ASP A 44 -15.41 3.00 -17.49
N PRO A 45 -15.96 3.70 -18.51
CA PRO A 45 -15.64 5.11 -18.74
C PRO A 45 -16.03 6.03 -17.57
N VAL A 46 -17.07 5.68 -16.80
CA VAL A 46 -17.49 6.46 -15.62
C VAL A 46 -16.45 6.33 -14.52
N ALA A 47 -16.01 5.10 -14.25
CA ALA A 47 -14.96 4.85 -13.27
C ALA A 47 -13.62 5.50 -13.67
N ASP A 48 -13.29 5.48 -14.97
CA ASP A 48 -12.08 6.12 -15.50
C ASP A 48 -12.14 7.65 -15.34
N GLU A 49 -13.29 8.26 -15.55
CA GLU A 49 -13.48 9.70 -15.38
C GLU A 49 -13.37 10.11 -13.90
N LEU A 50 -13.98 9.34 -13.00
CA LEU A 50 -13.85 9.54 -11.55
C LEU A 50 -12.39 9.44 -11.11
N ALA A 51 -11.67 8.42 -11.57
CA ALA A 51 -10.25 8.25 -11.26
C ALA A 51 -9.39 9.40 -11.80
N ARG A 52 -9.65 9.87 -13.02
CA ARG A 52 -8.96 11.04 -13.61
C ARG A 52 -9.18 12.29 -12.76
N ARG A 53 -10.44 12.58 -12.41
CA ARG A 53 -10.80 13.71 -11.56
C ARG A 53 -10.08 13.66 -10.21
N VAL A 54 -10.01 12.50 -9.56
CA VAL A 54 -9.25 12.32 -8.30
C VAL A 54 -7.77 12.66 -8.51
N ILE A 55 -7.15 12.12 -9.57
CA ILE A 55 -5.73 12.35 -9.86
C ILE A 55 -5.47 13.83 -10.15
N ASP A 56 -6.34 14.48 -10.89
CA ASP A 56 -6.22 15.92 -11.23
C ASP A 56 -6.32 16.79 -9.96
N ILE A 57 -7.25 16.49 -9.07
CA ILE A 57 -7.46 17.26 -7.83
C ILE A 57 -6.34 17.02 -6.82
N GLN A 58 -5.93 15.75 -6.63
CA GLN A 58 -4.92 15.40 -5.63
C GLN A 58 -3.48 15.58 -6.14
N GLY A 59 -3.22 15.37 -7.42
CA GLY A 59 -1.89 15.39 -8.00
C GLY A 59 -1.70 16.41 -9.10
N GLY A 60 -2.51 16.32 -10.14
CA GLY A 60 -2.43 17.15 -11.32
C GLY A 60 -1.02 17.20 -11.93
N PRO A 61 -0.62 18.36 -12.53
CA PRO A 61 0.70 18.53 -13.14
C PRO A 61 1.86 18.33 -12.17
N SER A 62 1.64 18.49 -10.86
CA SER A 62 2.67 18.25 -9.85
C SER A 62 3.01 16.78 -9.71
N TRP A 63 1.99 15.90 -9.80
CA TRP A 63 2.20 14.46 -9.78
C TRP A 63 2.92 13.95 -11.03
N GLU A 64 2.61 14.50 -12.18
CA GLU A 64 3.32 14.16 -13.43
C GLU A 64 4.80 14.46 -13.35
N LYS A 65 5.18 15.59 -12.73
CA LYS A 65 6.56 16.03 -12.54
C LYS A 65 7.26 15.39 -11.34
N ALA A 66 6.53 14.70 -10.47
CA ALA A 66 7.07 14.06 -9.29
C ALA A 66 8.00 12.91 -9.69
N ARG A 67 9.28 13.02 -9.38
CA ARG A 67 10.28 11.99 -9.62
C ARG A 67 10.72 11.32 -8.32
N PHE A 68 11.07 12.11 -7.33
CA PHE A 68 11.59 11.61 -6.06
C PHE A 68 10.51 11.69 -4.97
N LEU A 69 10.34 10.59 -4.26
CA LEU A 69 9.52 10.51 -3.05
C LEU A 69 10.37 10.07 -1.87
N SER A 70 10.22 10.77 -0.76
CA SER A 70 10.80 10.37 0.54
C SER A 70 9.72 10.48 1.60
N PHE A 71 9.60 9.48 2.44
CA PHE A 71 8.62 9.44 3.53
C PHE A 71 9.04 8.42 4.58
N THR A 72 8.50 8.55 5.77
CA THR A 72 8.57 7.55 6.83
C THR A 72 7.20 6.91 6.99
N PHE A 73 7.10 5.59 6.71
CA PHE A 73 5.90 4.81 6.96
C PHE A 73 5.90 4.36 8.42
N ASN A 74 4.95 4.83 9.20
CA ASN A 74 4.77 4.46 10.59
C ASN A 74 3.47 3.66 10.74
N LEU A 75 3.60 2.45 11.29
CA LEU A 75 2.47 1.71 11.80
C LEU A 75 2.38 1.93 13.30
N GLU A 76 1.24 2.42 13.75
CA GLU A 76 0.91 2.53 15.17
C GLU A 76 -0.12 1.47 15.55
N ARG A 77 0.04 0.92 16.75
CA ARG A 77 -0.94 0.06 17.41
C ARG A 77 -1.16 0.55 18.83
N ASN A 78 -2.41 0.75 19.22
CA ASN A 78 -2.77 1.31 20.53
C ASN A 78 -2.03 2.64 20.83
N GLY A 79 -1.84 3.48 19.81
CA GLY A 79 -1.15 4.77 19.94
C GLY A 79 0.37 4.67 20.13
N GLN A 80 0.95 3.48 19.95
CA GLN A 80 2.41 3.26 20.04
C GLN A 80 3.00 2.82 18.71
N PRO A 81 4.20 3.29 18.33
CA PRO A 81 4.87 2.82 17.13
C PRO A 81 5.11 1.31 17.19
N ALA A 82 4.61 0.58 16.19
CA ALA A 82 4.80 -0.86 16.04
C ALA A 82 5.80 -1.20 14.94
N ALA A 83 5.92 -0.34 13.93
CA ALA A 83 6.91 -0.48 12.87
C ALA A 83 7.19 0.89 12.23
N VAL A 84 8.43 1.17 11.89
CA VAL A 84 8.90 2.45 11.33
C VAL A 84 9.84 2.17 10.17
N PHE A 85 9.51 2.66 8.98
CA PHE A 85 10.27 2.44 7.76
C PHE A 85 10.48 3.74 6.99
N PRO A 86 11.61 4.46 7.18
CA PRO A 86 12.05 5.51 6.27
C PRO A 86 12.31 4.96 4.87
N GLN A 87 11.77 5.63 3.86
CA GLN A 87 11.82 5.19 2.47
C GLN A 87 12.15 6.34 1.53
N GLN A 88 12.81 6.00 0.43
CA GLN A 88 13.16 6.91 -0.67
C GLN A 88 12.98 6.17 -1.98
N TRP A 89 12.41 6.82 -2.98
CA TRP A 89 12.10 6.21 -4.27
C TRP A 89 12.29 7.17 -5.43
N ASP A 90 13.08 6.77 -6.44
CA ASP A 90 13.06 7.37 -7.76
C ASP A 90 11.97 6.69 -8.60
N ARG A 91 10.86 7.38 -8.79
CA ARG A 91 9.69 6.85 -9.48
C ARG A 91 9.94 6.53 -10.96
N LEU A 92 10.90 7.22 -11.60
CA LEU A 92 11.21 7.02 -13.02
C LEU A 92 12.21 5.89 -13.24
N MET A 93 13.27 5.84 -12.44
CA MET A 93 14.34 4.87 -12.62
C MET A 93 14.14 3.59 -11.80
N GLY A 94 13.23 3.59 -10.84
CA GLY A 94 12.94 2.44 -9.98
C GLY A 94 13.94 2.26 -8.82
N ASP A 95 14.89 3.16 -8.61
CA ASP A 95 15.79 3.07 -7.47
C ASP A 95 15.03 3.34 -6.18
N TYR A 96 15.21 2.44 -5.23
CA TYR A 96 14.47 2.46 -3.98
C TYR A 96 15.39 2.17 -2.80
N ARG A 97 15.17 2.86 -1.70
CA ARG A 97 15.86 2.65 -0.44
C ARG A 97 14.84 2.56 0.68
N VAL A 98 15.00 1.57 1.54
CA VAL A 98 14.24 1.41 2.78
C VAL A 98 15.16 1.03 3.93
N SER A 99 14.83 1.50 5.11
CA SER A 99 15.51 1.11 6.35
C SER A 99 14.47 0.86 7.45
N GLY A 100 14.89 0.14 8.49
CA GLY A 100 14.04 -0.19 9.63
C GLY A 100 14.58 -1.37 10.39
N ASN A 101 13.73 -2.03 11.15
CA ASN A 101 14.05 -3.28 11.82
C ASN A 101 13.35 -4.45 11.12
N ASP A 102 14.08 -5.55 10.97
CA ASP A 102 13.49 -6.79 10.49
C ASP A 102 12.56 -7.41 11.55
N PRO A 103 11.84 -8.51 11.27
CA PRO A 103 10.96 -9.15 12.24
C PRO A 103 11.63 -9.63 13.52
N LYS A 104 12.94 -9.77 13.52
CA LYS A 104 13.73 -10.15 14.70
C LYS A 104 14.24 -8.93 15.46
N GLY A 105 13.90 -7.71 15.02
CA GLY A 105 14.37 -6.45 15.61
C GLY A 105 15.77 -6.05 15.14
N VAL A 106 16.36 -6.71 14.15
CA VAL A 106 17.69 -6.38 13.64
C VAL A 106 17.61 -5.22 12.66
N PRO A 107 18.35 -4.11 12.87
CA PRO A 107 18.38 -2.98 11.95
C PRO A 107 18.87 -3.40 10.56
N PHE A 108 18.16 -2.97 9.53
CA PHE A 108 18.53 -3.21 8.14
C PHE A 108 18.44 -1.94 7.28
N VAL A 109 19.18 -1.94 6.18
CA VAL A 109 19.02 -1.03 5.05
C VAL A 109 19.03 -1.87 3.78
N VAL A 110 18.09 -1.60 2.89
CA VAL A 110 18.07 -2.15 1.53
C VAL A 110 18.12 -0.98 0.55
N VAL A 111 18.97 -1.10 -0.45
CA VAL A 111 19.02 -0.22 -1.63
C VAL A 111 18.91 -1.13 -2.84
N GLU A 112 17.81 -1.03 -3.56
CA GLU A 112 17.51 -1.90 -4.70
C GLU A 112 16.83 -1.12 -5.83
N ASN A 113 16.91 -1.65 -7.03
CA ASN A 113 16.06 -1.20 -8.12
C ASN A 113 14.82 -2.11 -8.20
N VAL A 114 13.63 -1.54 -7.97
CA VAL A 114 12.38 -2.30 -7.89
C VAL A 114 11.91 -2.89 -9.24
N ILE A 115 12.49 -2.41 -10.36
CA ILE A 115 12.21 -2.92 -11.70
C ILE A 115 13.05 -4.16 -11.96
N THR A 116 14.36 -4.08 -11.73
CA THR A 116 15.31 -5.20 -11.98
C THR A 116 15.43 -6.16 -10.81
N LYS A 117 14.96 -5.77 -9.62
CA LYS A 117 15.05 -6.52 -8.35
C LYS A 117 16.50 -6.82 -7.94
N VAL A 118 17.44 -5.99 -8.39
CA VAL A 118 18.87 -6.09 -8.05
C VAL A 118 19.22 -5.00 -7.05
N GLY A 119 20.01 -5.34 -6.05
CA GLY A 119 20.34 -4.38 -5.00
C GLY A 119 21.43 -4.84 -4.04
N LYS A 120 21.58 -4.07 -2.97
CA LYS A 120 22.51 -4.29 -1.86
C LYS A 120 21.75 -4.16 -0.54
N ALA A 121 22.22 -4.84 0.48
CA ALA A 121 21.66 -4.75 1.81
C ALA A 121 22.74 -4.70 2.90
N TRP A 122 22.36 -4.12 4.03
CA TRP A 122 23.17 -4.06 5.25
C TRP A 122 22.32 -4.51 6.42
N GLN A 123 22.92 -5.25 7.34
CA GLN A 123 22.35 -5.53 8.67
C GLN A 123 23.33 -5.07 9.76
N ASN A 124 22.84 -4.42 10.80
CA ASN A 124 23.66 -3.80 11.84
C ASN A 124 24.80 -2.92 11.27
N GLY A 125 24.56 -2.27 10.11
CA GLY A 125 25.55 -1.45 9.43
C GLY A 125 26.60 -2.22 8.61
N VAL A 126 26.60 -3.56 8.64
CA VAL A 126 27.54 -4.42 7.92
C VAL A 126 26.93 -4.87 6.59
N PRO A 127 27.66 -4.79 5.45
CA PRO A 127 27.19 -5.30 4.18
C PRO A 127 26.86 -6.80 4.26
N VAL A 128 25.73 -7.19 3.66
CA VAL A 128 25.31 -8.59 3.57
C VAL A 128 25.84 -9.16 2.27
N THR A 129 26.78 -10.12 2.35
CA THR A 129 27.44 -10.74 1.20
C THR A 129 26.99 -12.18 0.95
N ASP A 130 26.36 -12.84 1.92
CA ASP A 130 25.74 -14.14 1.73
C ASP A 130 24.55 -14.03 0.78
N PRO A 131 24.51 -14.78 -0.34
CA PRO A 131 23.48 -14.61 -1.35
C PRO A 131 22.06 -14.89 -0.84
N ALA A 132 21.87 -15.86 0.05
CA ALA A 132 20.56 -16.23 0.56
C ALA A 132 20.02 -15.16 1.54
N ALA A 133 20.89 -14.66 2.42
CA ALA A 133 20.56 -13.56 3.32
C ALA A 133 20.27 -12.26 2.55
N LEU A 134 21.07 -11.95 1.53
CA LEU A 134 20.85 -10.81 0.64
C LEU A 134 19.49 -10.90 -0.03
N GLN A 135 19.17 -12.03 -0.66
CA GLN A 135 17.88 -12.24 -1.33
C GLN A 135 16.71 -12.10 -0.36
N THR A 136 16.86 -12.55 0.89
CA THR A 136 15.84 -12.40 1.92
C THR A 136 15.56 -10.91 2.21
N LEU A 137 16.60 -10.09 2.33
CA LEU A 137 16.46 -8.67 2.58
C LEU A 137 15.94 -7.89 1.37
N LEU A 138 16.38 -8.21 0.15
CA LEU A 138 15.81 -7.61 -1.06
C LEU A 138 14.32 -7.94 -1.19
N THR A 139 13.93 -9.19 -0.90
CA THR A 139 12.50 -9.55 -0.87
C THR A 139 11.74 -8.76 0.19
N LEU A 140 12.32 -8.53 1.36
CA LEU A 140 11.72 -7.69 2.39
C LEU A 140 11.56 -6.24 1.91
N GLY A 141 12.62 -5.67 1.32
CA GLY A 141 12.60 -4.32 0.75
C GLY A 141 11.52 -4.16 -0.31
N TYR A 142 11.47 -5.08 -1.27
CA TYR A 142 10.46 -5.08 -2.34
C TYR A 142 9.03 -5.17 -1.80
N ARG A 143 8.78 -6.02 -0.79
CA ARG A 143 7.47 -6.10 -0.14
C ARG A 143 7.09 -4.79 0.55
N ARG A 144 8.04 -4.13 1.21
CA ARG A 144 7.83 -2.79 1.77
C ARG A 144 7.48 -1.79 0.67
N PHE A 145 8.22 -1.81 -0.44
CA PHE A 145 7.92 -0.95 -1.59
C PHE A 145 6.47 -1.11 -2.06
N ILE A 146 6.05 -2.33 -2.38
CA ILE A 146 4.69 -2.59 -2.88
C ILE A 146 3.63 -2.13 -1.87
N ASN A 147 3.75 -2.58 -0.62
CA ASN A 147 2.75 -2.28 0.40
C ASN A 147 2.71 -0.78 0.73
N ASP A 148 3.85 -0.19 1.07
CA ASP A 148 3.87 1.13 1.69
C ASP A 148 3.62 2.24 0.67
N THR A 149 4.13 2.09 -0.55
CA THR A 149 3.83 3.05 -1.64
C THR A 149 2.37 2.95 -2.08
N TYR A 150 1.74 1.77 -2.03
CA TYR A 150 0.32 1.65 -2.31
C TYR A 150 -0.52 2.34 -1.22
N TRP A 151 -0.19 2.10 0.05
CA TRP A 151 -0.80 2.83 1.16
C TRP A 151 -0.67 4.36 1.02
N LEU A 152 0.48 4.83 0.54
CA LEU A 152 0.74 6.26 0.32
C LEU A 152 -0.06 6.83 -0.85
N LEU A 153 -0.12 6.12 -1.97
CA LEU A 153 -0.42 6.68 -3.30
C LEU A 153 -1.67 6.12 -3.97
N MET A 154 -2.43 5.21 -3.34
CA MET A 154 -3.53 4.52 -4.01
C MET A 154 -4.45 5.43 -4.83
N PRO A 155 -4.89 6.61 -4.34
CA PRO A 155 -5.73 7.50 -5.14
C PRO A 155 -5.08 7.96 -6.45
N LEU A 156 -3.75 8.14 -6.45
CA LEU A 156 -2.98 8.58 -7.61
C LEU A 156 -2.58 7.43 -8.55
N LYS A 157 -2.81 6.19 -8.13
CA LYS A 157 -2.46 4.97 -8.85
C LYS A 157 -3.67 4.28 -9.49
N MET A 158 -4.85 4.82 -9.35
CA MET A 158 -6.07 4.21 -9.88
C MET A 158 -6.07 4.02 -11.40
N LEU A 159 -5.27 4.81 -12.15
CA LEU A 159 -5.12 4.69 -13.61
C LEU A 159 -3.82 3.98 -14.03
N ASP A 160 -3.06 3.42 -13.10
CA ASP A 160 -1.84 2.67 -13.44
C ASP A 160 -2.18 1.46 -14.35
N PRO A 161 -1.27 1.05 -15.23
CA PRO A 161 -1.43 -0.19 -16.00
C PRO A 161 -1.70 -1.39 -15.09
N GLY A 162 -2.63 -2.25 -15.51
CA GLY A 162 -3.02 -3.43 -14.73
C GLY A 162 -4.00 -3.15 -13.59
N VAL A 163 -4.47 -1.92 -13.44
CA VAL A 163 -5.52 -1.56 -12.48
C VAL A 163 -6.86 -1.46 -13.21
N HIS A 164 -7.86 -2.23 -12.76
CA HIS A 164 -9.22 -2.24 -13.30
C HIS A 164 -10.18 -1.57 -12.33
N ARG A 165 -11.09 -0.79 -12.86
CA ARG A 165 -12.03 0.04 -12.11
C ARG A 165 -13.45 -0.24 -12.55
N THR A 166 -14.38 -0.16 -11.59
CA THR A 166 -15.83 -0.26 -11.86
C THR A 166 -16.54 0.77 -10.99
N ALA A 167 -17.35 1.62 -11.59
CA ALA A 167 -18.18 2.57 -10.86
C ALA A 167 -19.31 1.83 -10.13
N MET A 168 -19.39 2.04 -8.83
CA MET A 168 -20.41 1.42 -7.97
C MET A 168 -21.59 2.35 -7.70
N GLY A 169 -21.57 3.52 -8.35
CA GLY A 169 -22.57 4.58 -8.21
C GLY A 169 -22.42 5.42 -6.96
N GLU A 170 -23.33 6.39 -6.83
CA GLU A 170 -23.41 7.30 -5.69
C GLU A 170 -23.91 6.55 -4.43
N ARG A 171 -23.39 6.95 -3.29
CA ARG A 171 -23.83 6.51 -1.96
C ARG A 171 -24.03 7.73 -1.08
N THR A 172 -24.94 7.62 -0.13
CA THR A 172 -25.14 8.64 0.92
C THR A 172 -24.93 7.97 2.27
N ASP A 173 -24.09 8.56 3.11
CA ASP A 173 -23.87 8.07 4.46
C ASP A 173 -24.98 8.50 5.44
N GLY A 174 -24.90 8.02 6.69
CA GLY A 174 -25.88 8.34 7.72
C GLY A 174 -25.92 9.82 8.14
N CYS A 175 -24.92 10.62 7.73
CA CYS A 175 -24.81 12.06 7.97
C CYS A 175 -25.28 12.89 6.76
N GLY A 176 -25.61 12.24 5.64
CA GLY A 176 -26.07 12.90 4.42
C GLY A 176 -24.96 13.30 3.46
N HIS A 177 -23.69 12.93 3.72
CA HIS A 177 -22.61 13.17 2.76
C HIS A 177 -22.73 12.21 1.57
N LYS A 178 -22.42 12.72 0.40
CA LYS A 178 -22.46 11.97 -0.85
C LYS A 178 -21.07 11.52 -1.28
N TRP A 179 -21.02 10.31 -1.79
CA TRP A 179 -19.80 9.63 -2.20
C TRP A 179 -19.97 8.99 -3.57
N ASP A 180 -19.01 9.20 -4.46
CA ASP A 180 -18.84 8.36 -5.63
C ASP A 180 -17.95 7.18 -5.25
N VAL A 181 -18.41 5.95 -5.45
CA VAL A 181 -17.67 4.75 -5.06
C VAL A 181 -17.11 4.06 -6.29
N VAL A 182 -15.80 3.82 -6.30
CA VAL A 182 -15.11 3.09 -7.36
C VAL A 182 -14.46 1.83 -6.81
N LYS A 183 -14.88 0.67 -7.31
CA LYS A 183 -14.23 -0.60 -7.04
C LYS A 183 -12.94 -0.69 -7.86
N VAL A 184 -11.85 -1.13 -7.21
CA VAL A 184 -10.52 -1.28 -7.81
C VAL A 184 -10.03 -2.70 -7.61
N ILE A 185 -9.60 -3.35 -8.68
CA ILE A 185 -8.93 -4.65 -8.69
C ILE A 185 -7.73 -4.60 -9.63
N PHE A 186 -6.89 -5.63 -9.59
CA PHE A 186 -5.64 -5.69 -10.35
C PHE A 186 -5.66 -6.82 -11.36
N ASP A 187 -4.78 -6.73 -12.37
CA ASP A 187 -4.42 -7.87 -13.21
C ASP A 187 -4.12 -9.08 -12.35
N GLN A 188 -4.42 -10.25 -12.85
CA GLN A 188 -4.13 -11.48 -12.13
C GLN A 188 -2.75 -12.00 -12.53
N GLY A 189 -1.97 -12.37 -11.54
CA GLY A 189 -0.62 -12.90 -11.75
C GLY A 189 -0.06 -13.48 -10.46
N PRO A 190 1.04 -14.24 -10.54
CA PRO A 190 1.62 -14.92 -9.39
C PRO A 190 2.12 -13.96 -8.30
N ASP A 191 2.48 -12.73 -8.69
CA ASP A 191 3.00 -11.70 -7.80
C ASP A 191 1.98 -10.58 -7.53
N VAL A 192 0.74 -10.72 -8.04
CA VAL A 192 -0.30 -9.68 -7.92
C VAL A 192 -1.32 -10.11 -6.87
N PRO A 193 -1.55 -9.28 -5.85
CA PRO A 193 -2.59 -9.57 -4.86
C PRO A 193 -3.97 -9.68 -5.51
N THR A 194 -4.77 -10.64 -5.08
CA THR A 194 -6.21 -10.71 -5.44
C THR A 194 -7.05 -9.81 -4.54
N ASP A 195 -6.46 -8.76 -4.04
CA ASP A 195 -7.09 -7.78 -3.19
C ASP A 195 -8.13 -6.98 -3.95
N VAL A 196 -9.18 -6.62 -3.27
CA VAL A 196 -10.24 -5.75 -3.80
C VAL A 196 -10.34 -4.53 -2.91
N TYR A 197 -10.39 -3.36 -3.55
CA TYR A 197 -10.57 -2.09 -2.87
C TYR A 197 -11.80 -1.36 -3.38
N TRP A 198 -12.39 -0.52 -2.54
CA TRP A 198 -13.41 0.44 -2.92
C TRP A 198 -12.95 1.81 -2.46
N ALA A 199 -12.67 2.70 -3.41
CA ALA A 199 -12.32 4.09 -3.13
C ALA A 199 -13.61 4.89 -2.98
N TRP A 200 -13.77 5.54 -1.84
CA TRP A 200 -14.86 6.43 -1.55
C TRP A 200 -14.41 7.86 -1.82
N ILE A 201 -14.91 8.43 -2.88
CA ILE A 201 -14.58 9.76 -3.36
C ILE A 201 -15.66 10.71 -2.83
N ASN A 202 -15.27 11.66 -2.01
CA ASN A 202 -16.19 12.67 -1.51
C ASN A 202 -16.71 13.51 -2.69
N HIS A 203 -18.02 13.57 -2.85
CA HIS A 203 -18.67 14.21 -4.00
C HIS A 203 -18.37 15.72 -4.08
N ASP A 204 -18.27 16.39 -2.93
CA ASP A 204 -18.07 17.84 -2.85
C ASP A 204 -16.60 18.23 -3.09
N THR A 205 -15.66 17.44 -2.56
CA THR A 205 -14.22 17.74 -2.64
C THR A 205 -13.52 17.05 -3.81
N GLY A 206 -14.07 15.94 -4.29
CA GLY A 206 -13.48 15.10 -5.35
C GLY A 206 -12.23 14.35 -4.93
N ILE A 207 -11.94 14.22 -3.63
CA ILE A 207 -10.80 13.46 -3.12
C ILE A 207 -11.25 12.14 -2.50
N VAL A 208 -10.35 11.15 -2.48
CA VAL A 208 -10.58 9.89 -1.75
C VAL A 208 -10.35 10.15 -0.26
N GLU A 209 -11.39 9.99 0.55
CA GLU A 209 -11.32 10.17 2.01
C GLU A 209 -11.50 8.86 2.78
N GLU A 210 -11.89 7.80 2.09
CA GLU A 210 -12.02 6.46 2.65
C GLU A 210 -11.69 5.42 1.58
N TRP A 211 -11.12 4.31 1.98
CA TRP A 211 -11.14 3.10 1.19
C TRP A 211 -11.59 1.91 2.02
N ASP A 212 -12.35 1.05 1.39
CA ASP A 212 -12.59 -0.28 1.93
C ASP A 212 -11.63 -1.25 1.27
N MET A 213 -11.21 -2.28 1.99
CA MET A 213 -10.37 -3.30 1.40
C MET A 213 -10.76 -4.69 1.84
N LYS A 214 -10.66 -5.61 0.90
CA LYS A 214 -10.82 -7.04 1.11
C LYS A 214 -9.58 -7.72 0.57
N LEU A 215 -8.72 -8.17 1.47
CA LEU A 215 -7.44 -8.77 1.10
C LEU A 215 -7.62 -10.22 0.63
N ALA A 216 -6.67 -10.70 -0.14
CA ALA A 216 -6.62 -12.09 -0.60
C ALA A 216 -6.78 -13.07 0.58
N GLY A 217 -7.63 -14.08 0.40
CA GLY A 217 -7.93 -15.07 1.43
C GLY A 217 -8.97 -14.63 2.48
N THR A 218 -9.47 -13.40 2.42
CA THR A 218 -10.60 -12.99 3.27
C THR A 218 -11.87 -13.74 2.85
N PRO A 219 -12.62 -14.37 3.81
CA PRO A 219 -13.86 -15.06 3.52
C PRO A 219 -14.87 -14.19 2.76
N ALA A 220 -15.66 -14.81 1.87
CA ALA A 220 -16.58 -14.07 1.00
C ALA A 220 -17.63 -13.29 1.79
N ASP A 221 -18.08 -13.81 2.94
CA ASP A 221 -19.07 -13.24 3.84
C ASP A 221 -18.49 -12.24 4.86
N GLU A 222 -17.16 -12.12 4.97
CA GLU A 222 -16.53 -11.15 5.84
C GLU A 222 -16.63 -9.74 5.22
N ARG A 223 -16.97 -8.76 6.06
CA ARG A 223 -17.05 -7.36 5.62
C ARG A 223 -15.66 -6.83 5.26
N PRO A 224 -15.56 -5.93 4.27
CA PRO A 224 -14.33 -5.19 4.01
C PRO A 224 -13.85 -4.46 5.26
N VAL A 225 -12.56 -4.26 5.33
CA VAL A 225 -11.95 -3.39 6.33
C VAL A 225 -12.01 -1.96 5.83
N GLU A 226 -12.60 -1.07 6.62
CA GLU A 226 -12.75 0.34 6.31
C GLU A 226 -11.55 1.13 6.83
N VAL A 227 -11.01 2.03 6.02
CA VAL A 227 -9.86 2.88 6.35
C VAL A 227 -10.15 4.32 6.02
N PHE A 228 -10.15 5.18 7.03
CA PHE A 228 -10.41 6.61 6.88
C PHE A 228 -9.13 7.40 6.69
N PHE A 229 -9.18 8.36 5.77
CA PHE A 229 -8.07 9.23 5.41
C PHE A 229 -8.21 10.57 6.11
N HIS A 230 -7.15 10.97 6.80
CA HIS A 230 -7.10 12.22 7.58
C HIS A 230 -5.82 12.98 7.30
N ASP A 231 -5.74 14.20 7.85
CA ASP A 231 -4.54 15.03 7.90
C ASP A 231 -3.91 15.22 6.50
N PHE A 232 -4.74 15.67 5.55
CA PHE A 232 -4.29 15.93 4.19
C PHE A 232 -3.28 17.08 4.15
N LYS A 233 -2.14 16.84 3.50
CA LYS A 233 -1.06 17.82 3.30
C LYS A 233 -0.65 17.89 1.84
N ARG A 234 -0.25 19.09 1.39
CA ARG A 234 0.35 19.25 0.07
C ARG A 234 1.87 19.20 0.17
N ALA A 235 2.48 18.24 -0.53
CA ALA A 235 3.91 18.13 -0.73
C ALA A 235 4.20 18.48 -2.19
N ASN A 236 4.84 19.62 -2.45
CA ASN A 236 5.12 20.13 -3.79
C ASN A 236 3.88 20.09 -4.72
N GLY A 237 2.73 20.54 -4.21
CA GLY A 237 1.46 20.58 -4.95
C GLY A 237 0.64 19.28 -4.91
N VAL A 238 1.22 18.14 -4.60
CA VAL A 238 0.51 16.85 -4.48
C VAL A 238 -0.16 16.72 -3.12
N LEU A 239 -1.47 16.45 -3.10
CA LEU A 239 -2.28 16.31 -1.90
C LEU A 239 -2.27 14.85 -1.43
N ILE A 240 -1.74 14.61 -0.24
CA ILE A 240 -1.61 13.27 0.37
C ILE A 240 -2.24 13.28 1.76
N SER A 241 -3.03 12.26 2.07
CA SER A 241 -3.40 11.97 3.45
C SER A 241 -2.17 11.46 4.21
N THR A 242 -1.89 12.05 5.37
CA THR A 242 -0.74 11.65 6.20
C THR A 242 -1.13 10.81 7.41
N ARG A 243 -2.42 10.55 7.62
CA ARG A 243 -2.92 9.64 8.65
C ARG A 243 -4.08 8.81 8.11
N ARG A 244 -4.00 7.51 8.29
CA ARG A 244 -5.03 6.55 7.90
C ARG A 244 -5.42 5.70 9.08
N GLU A 245 -6.67 5.74 9.44
CA GLU A 245 -7.22 5.05 10.61
C GLU A 245 -8.03 3.84 10.17
N VAL A 246 -7.74 2.69 10.75
CA VAL A 246 -8.46 1.45 10.49
C VAL A 246 -9.66 1.36 11.42
N ARG A 247 -10.87 1.39 10.85
CA ARG A 247 -12.11 1.38 11.64
C ARG A 247 -12.21 0.15 12.55
N GLY A 248 -12.59 0.40 13.79
CA GLY A 248 -12.79 -0.64 14.79
C GLY A 248 -11.51 -1.36 15.23
N LYS A 249 -10.34 -0.86 14.82
CA LYS A 249 -9.04 -1.35 15.26
C LYS A 249 -8.21 -0.18 15.80
N ASN A 250 -7.48 -0.41 16.87
CA ASN A 250 -6.53 0.58 17.36
C ASN A 250 -5.25 0.58 16.52
N GLN A 251 -5.43 0.77 15.21
CA GLN A 251 -4.34 0.78 14.24
C GLN A 251 -4.42 2.03 13.37
N THR A 252 -3.29 2.68 13.23
CA THR A 252 -3.12 3.88 12.40
C THR A 252 -1.85 3.74 11.57
N VAL A 253 -1.95 4.09 10.29
CA VAL A 253 -0.79 4.32 9.45
C VAL A 253 -0.55 5.81 9.37
N ARG A 254 0.65 6.25 9.76
CA ARG A 254 1.11 7.63 9.61
C ARG A 254 2.23 7.72 8.59
N ILE A 255 2.19 8.80 7.85
CA ILE A 255 3.23 9.17 6.90
C ILE A 255 3.91 10.44 7.42
N ASP A 256 5.14 10.29 7.88
CA ASP A 256 5.96 11.40 8.37
C ASP A 256 7.04 11.75 7.34
N ASP A 257 7.65 12.92 7.46
CA ASP A 257 8.77 13.42 6.65
C ASP A 257 8.54 13.39 5.13
N LEU A 258 7.29 13.50 4.70
CA LEU A 258 6.91 13.41 3.29
C LEU A 258 7.55 14.54 2.46
N LYS A 259 8.30 14.14 1.43
CA LYS A 259 8.85 15.02 0.39
C LYS A 259 8.55 14.44 -0.97
N ILE A 260 8.09 15.27 -1.88
CA ILE A 260 7.87 14.96 -3.29
C ILE A 260 8.64 16.00 -4.11
N LEU A 261 9.61 15.56 -4.91
CA LEU A 261 10.50 16.48 -5.64
C LEU A 261 10.57 16.09 -7.12
N PRO A 262 10.84 17.05 -8.02
CA PRO A 262 11.04 16.75 -9.44
C PRO A 262 12.40 16.11 -9.75
N GLU A 263 13.34 16.15 -8.80
CA GLU A 263 14.69 15.62 -8.95
C GLU A 263 15.11 14.78 -7.74
N VAL A 264 15.98 13.82 -7.99
CA VAL A 264 16.57 12.97 -6.94
C VAL A 264 17.76 13.71 -6.32
N PRO A 265 17.80 13.91 -4.98
CA PRO A 265 18.96 14.46 -4.32
C PRO A 265 20.21 13.58 -4.51
N LYS A 266 21.37 14.20 -4.68
CA LYS A 266 22.63 13.46 -4.85
C LYS A 266 22.91 12.57 -3.63
N GLY A 267 23.44 11.36 -3.88
CA GLY A 267 23.82 10.43 -2.82
C GLY A 267 22.68 9.69 -2.16
N THR A 268 21.42 9.86 -2.61
CA THR A 268 20.24 9.23 -2.02
C THR A 268 20.34 7.71 -1.93
N PHE A 269 20.86 7.08 -2.98
CA PHE A 269 20.92 5.62 -3.13
C PHE A 269 22.33 5.04 -2.96
N ASP A 270 23.32 5.83 -2.50
CA ASP A 270 24.69 5.34 -2.32
C ASP A 270 24.80 4.31 -1.19
N ARG A 271 23.98 4.46 -0.12
CA ARG A 271 23.84 3.51 0.98
C ARG A 271 22.49 3.65 1.67
#